data_47fd22de4affdf25e69d3c2b9935b60a
#
_entry.id   47fd22de4affdf25e69d3c2b9935b60a
#
_cell.length_a   1.000
_cell.length_b   1.000
_cell.length_c   1.000
_cell.angle_alpha   90.00
_cell.angle_beta   90.00
_cell.angle_gamma   90.00
#
_symmetry.space_group_name_H-M   'P 1'
#
loop_
_entity.id
_entity.type
_entity.pdbx_description
1 polymer ?
#
loop_
_entity_poly.entity_id
_entity_poly.type
_entity_poly.pdbx_seq_one_letter_code
_entity_poly.pdbx_strand_id
1 'polypeptide(L)'
;MSTDSTILDRLYTRLHGWAHYLCTLFVELPVILRVLLIYGLSRLWGVAVFSMVGRQQLWGPWGERLGYLEFISTWDSGWYWQIADRGYPVELPQDMSGTVMQNQWAFYPLFPLTSGYISRTTGLEYYAVASTVALLAGFIAAWIVYKLCIASLQALGRTDAAENTSLGCWAVAVFAFLPVAPVLQAPYAESVNLIFLAWTLYLMVRARYLLLLPVAALACLSRPVGVPLGAAAGLWWFICLITDMRADARRRADGETPRGFWRIFTSRAVQLVSALMVCACALIWPAIAWAVTGRVDAYTATETAWRSSHLALFEPWLKQGSIYFGVFSIPLLVLLVVVFALVLLSPAVRGVLSGPLILWCACYAAYLLIFLNPQSSTFRLLLPLFPLVLPMAAVSASRAYRWLLVLSGATLQLVWVGWLWHWKQNPGGGDYPP
;
A
#
# COMPACT_ATOMS: atom_id res chain seq x y z
N MET A 1 -49.90 26.03 -6.02
CA MET A 1 -48.42 25.93 -5.98
C MET A 1 -47.80 26.04 -4.58
N SER A 2 -48.54 25.98 -3.48
CA SER A 2 -48.01 26.18 -2.10
C SER A 2 -47.86 24.93 -1.25
N THR A 3 -48.33 23.77 -1.70
CA THR A 3 -48.32 22.51 -0.92
C THR A 3 -47.02 21.69 -1.15
N ASP A 4 -46.36 21.80 -2.28
CA ASP A 4 -45.11 21.06 -2.57
C ASP A 4 -43.89 21.58 -1.81
N SER A 5 -43.82 22.91 -1.56
CA SER A 5 -42.72 23.50 -0.77
C SER A 5 -42.72 22.99 0.69
N THR A 6 -43.89 22.82 1.27
CA THR A 6 -44.03 22.35 2.65
C THR A 6 -43.70 20.87 2.86
N ILE A 7 -43.86 20.01 1.84
CA ILE A 7 -43.45 18.58 1.90
C ILE A 7 -41.92 18.48 1.77
N LEU A 8 -41.34 19.21 0.83
CA LEU A 8 -39.88 19.25 0.64
C LEU A 8 -39.17 19.80 1.89
N ASP A 9 -39.71 20.87 2.50
CA ASP A 9 -39.15 21.45 3.73
C ASP A 9 -39.23 20.49 4.91
N ARG A 10 -40.33 19.74 5.06
CA ARG A 10 -40.45 18.71 6.11
C ARG A 10 -39.52 17.53 5.87
N LEU A 11 -39.33 17.09 4.62
CA LEU A 11 -38.39 16.04 4.26
C LEU A 11 -36.94 16.51 4.52
N TYR A 12 -36.61 17.72 4.11
CA TYR A 12 -35.29 18.32 4.36
C TYR A 12 -34.99 18.41 5.85
N THR A 13 -35.91 18.94 6.65
CA THR A 13 -35.74 19.06 8.11
C THR A 13 -35.57 17.70 8.78
N ARG A 14 -36.36 16.67 8.37
CA ARG A 14 -36.22 15.30 8.87
C ARG A 14 -34.87 14.70 8.47
N LEU A 15 -34.49 14.78 7.21
CA LEU A 15 -33.22 14.26 6.73
C LEU A 15 -32.03 14.95 7.43
N HIS A 16 -32.10 16.24 7.61
CA HIS A 16 -31.08 17.01 8.32
C HIS A 16 -31.01 16.60 9.81
N GLY A 17 -32.14 16.41 10.46
CA GLY A 17 -32.20 15.92 11.84
C GLY A 17 -31.62 14.51 11.99
N TRP A 18 -31.94 13.59 11.08
CA TRP A 18 -31.34 12.24 11.04
C TRP A 18 -29.85 12.28 10.78
N ALA A 19 -29.40 13.08 9.83
CA ALA A 19 -27.98 13.24 9.53
C ALA A 19 -27.21 13.78 10.74
N HIS A 20 -27.74 14.79 11.42
CA HIS A 20 -27.15 15.34 12.64
C HIS A 20 -27.06 14.28 13.75
N TYR A 21 -28.17 13.54 13.99
CA TYR A 21 -28.22 12.46 15.00
C TYR A 21 -27.17 11.39 14.71
N LEU A 22 -27.08 10.90 13.46
CA LEU A 22 -26.09 9.89 13.05
C LEU A 22 -24.66 10.41 13.19
N CYS A 23 -24.41 11.69 12.85
CA CYS A 23 -23.11 12.31 13.05
C CYS A 23 -22.73 12.39 14.54
N THR A 24 -23.68 12.71 15.42
CA THR A 24 -23.45 12.76 16.87
C THR A 24 -23.13 11.37 17.41
N LEU A 25 -23.95 10.36 17.08
CA LEU A 25 -23.70 8.96 17.45
C LEU A 25 -22.31 8.50 16.95
N PHE A 26 -21.94 8.82 15.71
CA PHE A 26 -20.63 8.44 15.17
C PHE A 26 -19.48 9.06 15.95
N VAL A 27 -19.61 10.33 16.36
CA VAL A 27 -18.58 11.04 17.13
C VAL A 27 -18.47 10.50 18.57
N GLU A 28 -19.54 9.98 19.14
CA GLU A 28 -19.58 9.38 20.48
C GLU A 28 -18.97 7.96 20.51
N LEU A 29 -18.94 7.26 19.38
CA LEU A 29 -18.34 5.92 19.32
C LEU A 29 -16.84 5.93 19.70
N PRO A 30 -16.36 4.85 20.34
CA PRO A 30 -14.92 4.60 20.47
C PRO A 30 -14.21 4.70 19.10
N VAL A 31 -13.04 5.30 19.06
CA VAL A 31 -12.31 5.59 17.81
C VAL A 31 -12.11 4.33 16.97
N ILE A 32 -11.82 3.19 17.61
CA ILE A 32 -11.69 1.92 16.91
C ILE A 32 -12.95 1.56 16.12
N LEU A 33 -14.12 1.74 16.70
CA LEU A 33 -15.39 1.46 16.03
C LEU A 33 -15.63 2.42 14.85
N ARG A 34 -15.25 3.71 14.99
CA ARG A 34 -15.31 4.66 13.87
C ARG A 34 -14.45 4.19 12.69
N VAL A 35 -13.22 3.78 12.97
CA VAL A 35 -12.28 3.26 11.94
C VAL A 35 -12.84 2.00 11.28
N LEU A 36 -13.33 1.05 12.08
CA LEU A 36 -13.92 -0.18 11.55
C LEU A 36 -15.18 0.07 10.72
N LEU A 37 -16.04 1.00 11.14
CA LEU A 37 -17.24 1.40 10.39
C LEU A 37 -16.87 2.07 9.06
N ILE A 38 -15.91 3.01 9.06
CA ILE A 38 -15.45 3.66 7.83
C ILE A 38 -14.92 2.61 6.85
N TYR A 39 -14.06 1.71 7.34
CA TYR A 39 -13.49 0.67 6.49
C TYR A 39 -14.56 -0.32 6.02
N GLY A 40 -15.46 -0.76 6.91
CA GLY A 40 -16.57 -1.67 6.59
C GLY A 40 -17.49 -1.11 5.53
N LEU A 41 -17.89 0.17 5.63
CA LEU A 41 -18.71 0.83 4.61
C LEU A 41 -18.02 0.84 3.25
N SER A 42 -16.72 1.08 3.21
CA SER A 42 -15.97 1.02 1.96
C SER A 42 -15.89 -0.40 1.38
N ARG A 43 -15.85 -1.44 2.23
CA ARG A 43 -15.89 -2.84 1.76
C ARG A 43 -17.27 -3.22 1.23
N LEU A 44 -18.35 -2.76 1.86
CA LEU A 44 -19.70 -2.93 1.32
C LEU A 44 -19.85 -2.25 -0.04
N TRP A 45 -19.32 -1.04 -0.21
CA TRP A 45 -19.23 -0.39 -1.51
C TRP A 45 -18.44 -1.24 -2.52
N GLY A 46 -17.27 -1.77 -2.14
CA GLY A 46 -16.47 -2.67 -2.97
C GLY A 46 -17.23 -3.93 -3.38
N VAL A 47 -18.02 -4.54 -2.47
CA VAL A 47 -18.91 -5.68 -2.81
C VAL A 47 -19.91 -5.28 -3.88
N ALA A 48 -20.55 -4.11 -3.75
CA ALA A 48 -21.50 -3.62 -4.75
C ALA A 48 -20.82 -3.41 -6.12
N VAL A 49 -19.64 -2.76 -6.13
CA VAL A 49 -18.88 -2.50 -7.36
C VAL A 49 -18.47 -3.79 -8.05
N PHE A 50 -17.83 -4.72 -7.33
CA PHE A 50 -17.41 -5.99 -7.90
C PHE A 50 -18.59 -6.83 -8.39
N SER A 51 -19.70 -6.89 -7.62
CA SER A 51 -20.90 -7.64 -8.02
C SER A 51 -21.55 -7.05 -9.27
N MET A 52 -21.58 -5.72 -9.38
CA MET A 52 -22.15 -5.05 -10.56
C MET A 52 -21.31 -5.29 -11.80
N VAL A 53 -19.99 -5.12 -11.70
CA VAL A 53 -19.08 -5.28 -12.84
C VAL A 53 -18.93 -6.74 -13.23
N GLY A 54 -18.82 -7.68 -12.26
CA GLY A 54 -18.71 -9.12 -12.53
C GLY A 54 -19.90 -9.67 -13.34
N ARG A 55 -21.12 -9.19 -13.05
CA ARG A 55 -22.33 -9.56 -13.83
C ARG A 55 -22.32 -9.04 -15.26
N GLN A 56 -21.51 -8.02 -15.56
CA GLN A 56 -21.33 -7.47 -16.90
C GLN A 56 -20.23 -8.17 -17.71
N GLN A 57 -19.46 -9.08 -17.10
CA GLN A 57 -18.46 -9.89 -17.77
C GLN A 57 -19.16 -10.80 -18.78
N LEU A 58 -19.01 -10.51 -20.08
CA LEU A 58 -19.71 -11.25 -21.14
C LEU A 58 -18.99 -12.56 -21.49
N TRP A 59 -17.66 -12.57 -21.37
CA TRP A 59 -16.80 -13.73 -21.63
C TRP A 59 -15.41 -13.49 -21.03
N GLY A 60 -14.61 -14.52 -20.89
CA GLY A 60 -13.25 -14.43 -20.37
C GLY A 60 -12.70 -15.78 -19.95
N PRO A 61 -11.42 -15.83 -19.54
CA PRO A 61 -10.77 -17.05 -19.08
C PRO A 61 -11.45 -17.71 -17.87
N TRP A 62 -12.21 -16.94 -17.11
CA TRP A 62 -12.90 -17.40 -15.89
C TRP A 62 -14.41 -17.57 -16.04
N GLY A 63 -14.94 -17.35 -17.26
CA GLY A 63 -16.37 -17.50 -17.55
C GLY A 63 -17.09 -16.16 -17.80
N GLU A 64 -18.41 -16.22 -17.75
CA GLU A 64 -19.32 -15.09 -17.97
C GLU A 64 -20.22 -14.83 -16.78
N ARG A 65 -20.68 -13.58 -16.61
CA ARG A 65 -21.63 -13.16 -15.55
C ARG A 65 -21.24 -13.62 -14.15
N LEU A 66 -19.97 -13.44 -13.83
CA LEU A 66 -19.37 -13.93 -12.58
C LEU A 66 -20.04 -13.36 -11.35
N GLY A 67 -20.27 -14.23 -10.35
CA GLY A 67 -20.66 -13.83 -9.01
C GLY A 67 -19.55 -13.08 -8.28
N TYR A 68 -19.88 -12.51 -7.11
CA TYR A 68 -18.91 -11.70 -6.36
C TYR A 68 -17.60 -12.46 -6.08
N LEU A 69 -17.67 -13.65 -5.47
CA LEU A 69 -16.50 -14.42 -5.09
C LEU A 69 -15.69 -14.89 -6.31
N GLU A 70 -16.37 -15.33 -7.35
CA GLU A 70 -15.73 -15.74 -8.60
C GLU A 70 -14.98 -14.58 -9.23
N PHE A 71 -15.60 -13.39 -9.28
CA PHE A 71 -15.02 -12.23 -9.92
C PHE A 71 -13.83 -11.65 -9.17
N ILE A 72 -13.87 -11.58 -7.83
CA ILE A 72 -12.70 -11.13 -7.04
C ILE A 72 -11.56 -12.13 -7.05
N SER A 73 -11.81 -13.39 -7.40
CA SER A 73 -10.84 -14.49 -7.42
C SER A 73 -10.18 -14.68 -8.80
N THR A 74 -10.28 -13.70 -9.68
CA THR A 74 -9.60 -13.69 -11.00
C THR A 74 -8.15 -13.20 -10.90
N TRP A 75 -7.41 -13.22 -12.00
CA TRP A 75 -6.06 -12.70 -12.16
C TRP A 75 -5.02 -13.37 -11.22
N ASP A 76 -4.28 -12.60 -10.44
CA ASP A 76 -3.20 -13.10 -9.57
C ASP A 76 -3.66 -14.12 -8.52
N SER A 77 -4.96 -14.18 -8.21
CA SER A 77 -5.52 -15.15 -7.25
C SER A 77 -5.21 -16.59 -7.64
N GLY A 78 -5.14 -16.88 -8.94
CA GLY A 78 -4.78 -18.20 -9.45
C GLY A 78 -3.37 -18.62 -9.07
N TRP A 79 -2.41 -17.66 -9.05
CA TRP A 79 -1.04 -17.93 -8.61
C TRP A 79 -0.98 -18.20 -7.11
N TYR A 80 -1.71 -17.44 -6.31
CA TYR A 80 -1.80 -17.67 -4.87
C TYR A 80 -2.45 -19.01 -4.54
N TRP A 81 -3.47 -19.40 -5.30
CA TRP A 81 -4.06 -20.75 -5.17
C TRP A 81 -3.06 -21.86 -5.51
N GLN A 82 -2.32 -21.75 -6.61
CA GLN A 82 -1.30 -22.71 -7.00
C GLN A 82 -0.23 -22.87 -5.92
N ILE A 83 0.23 -21.77 -5.30
CA ILE A 83 1.17 -21.81 -4.18
C ILE A 83 0.57 -22.52 -2.97
N ALA A 84 -0.70 -22.24 -2.65
CA ALA A 84 -1.39 -22.88 -1.55
C ALA A 84 -1.56 -24.38 -1.76
N ASP A 85 -1.82 -24.82 -3.00
CA ASP A 85 -2.07 -26.21 -3.38
C ASP A 85 -0.77 -27.01 -3.55
N ARG A 86 0.19 -26.50 -4.29
CA ARG A 86 1.39 -27.22 -4.76
C ARG A 86 2.71 -26.69 -4.21
N GLY A 87 2.71 -25.51 -3.58
CA GLY A 87 3.94 -24.84 -3.14
C GLY A 87 4.72 -24.19 -4.28
N TYR A 88 6.02 -24.10 -4.08
CA TYR A 88 6.95 -23.48 -5.03
C TYR A 88 7.72 -24.55 -5.79
N PRO A 89 7.94 -24.39 -7.12
CA PRO A 89 8.66 -25.37 -7.91
C PRO A 89 10.15 -25.43 -7.50
N VAL A 90 10.67 -26.65 -7.36
CA VAL A 90 12.11 -26.89 -7.13
C VAL A 90 12.88 -26.64 -8.42
N GLU A 91 12.33 -27.09 -9.55
CA GLU A 91 12.89 -26.83 -10.88
C GLU A 91 12.10 -25.68 -11.52
N LEU A 92 12.83 -24.63 -11.95
CA LEU A 92 12.20 -23.50 -12.60
C LEU A 92 11.68 -23.90 -13.98
N PRO A 93 10.40 -23.64 -14.31
CA PRO A 93 9.89 -23.91 -15.63
C PRO A 93 10.62 -23.07 -16.68
N GLN A 94 11.00 -23.71 -17.77
CA GLN A 94 11.74 -23.07 -18.88
C GLN A 94 11.00 -23.32 -20.19
N ASP A 95 11.15 -22.38 -21.13
CA ASP A 95 10.74 -22.60 -22.52
C ASP A 95 11.76 -23.43 -23.29
N MET A 96 11.50 -23.67 -24.59
CA MET A 96 12.40 -24.44 -25.44
C MET A 96 13.77 -23.80 -25.66
N SER A 97 13.92 -22.51 -25.35
CA SER A 97 15.20 -21.77 -25.42
C SER A 97 16.00 -21.84 -24.10
N GLY A 98 15.44 -22.45 -23.05
CA GLY A 98 16.02 -22.47 -21.70
C GLY A 98 15.75 -21.20 -20.89
N THR A 99 14.91 -20.28 -21.40
CA THR A 99 14.52 -19.06 -20.68
C THR A 99 13.49 -19.41 -19.61
N VAL A 100 13.67 -18.87 -18.39
CA VAL A 100 12.73 -19.10 -17.27
C VAL A 100 11.38 -18.48 -17.61
N MET A 101 10.33 -19.27 -17.45
CA MET A 101 8.95 -18.85 -17.62
C MET A 101 8.36 -18.24 -16.34
N GLN A 102 7.23 -17.57 -16.46
CA GLN A 102 6.42 -17.10 -15.32
C GLN A 102 6.12 -18.25 -14.37
N ASN A 103 6.36 -18.04 -13.07
CA ASN A 103 6.15 -19.06 -12.06
C ASN A 103 5.89 -18.48 -10.67
N GLN A 104 5.62 -19.34 -9.70
CA GLN A 104 5.20 -19.01 -8.35
C GLN A 104 6.20 -18.16 -7.55
N TRP A 105 7.51 -18.21 -7.86
CA TRP A 105 8.54 -17.48 -7.11
C TRP A 105 8.42 -15.96 -7.22
N ALA A 106 7.63 -15.41 -8.17
CA ALA A 106 7.27 -14.00 -8.21
C ALA A 106 6.32 -13.58 -7.07
N PHE A 107 5.64 -14.53 -6.43
CA PHE A 107 4.63 -14.29 -5.40
C PHE A 107 5.15 -14.68 -4.02
N TYR A 108 5.03 -13.79 -3.05
CA TYR A 108 5.57 -13.95 -1.72
C TYR A 108 4.73 -14.89 -0.84
N PRO A 109 5.35 -15.64 0.08
CA PRO A 109 4.74 -16.83 0.69
C PRO A 109 3.68 -16.54 1.76
N LEU A 110 3.75 -15.40 2.45
CA LEU A 110 3.01 -15.21 3.69
C LEU A 110 1.49 -15.35 3.49
N PHE A 111 0.94 -14.69 2.47
CA PHE A 111 -0.50 -14.72 2.19
C PHE A 111 -0.99 -16.09 1.69
N PRO A 112 -0.42 -16.66 0.59
CA PRO A 112 -0.93 -17.93 0.06
C PRO A 112 -0.75 -19.10 1.00
N LEU A 113 0.39 -19.20 1.71
CA LEU A 113 0.62 -20.30 2.64
C LEU A 113 -0.27 -20.22 3.88
N THR A 114 -0.49 -19.00 4.43
CA THR A 114 -1.40 -18.80 5.55
C THR A 114 -2.84 -19.15 5.15
N SER A 115 -3.33 -18.64 4.03
CA SER A 115 -4.67 -18.93 3.53
C SER A 115 -4.84 -20.39 3.18
N GLY A 116 -3.83 -21.01 2.54
CA GLY A 116 -3.84 -22.43 2.22
C GLY A 116 -3.82 -23.33 3.47
N TYR A 117 -3.06 -22.95 4.50
CA TYR A 117 -3.07 -23.68 5.78
C TYR A 117 -4.46 -23.64 6.44
N ILE A 118 -5.10 -22.45 6.50
CA ILE A 118 -6.44 -22.29 7.06
C ILE A 118 -7.46 -23.09 6.23
N SER A 119 -7.41 -23.02 4.90
CA SER A 119 -8.30 -23.78 4.01
C SER A 119 -8.19 -25.29 4.25
N ARG A 120 -6.97 -25.83 4.29
CA ARG A 120 -6.73 -27.27 4.55
C ARG A 120 -7.19 -27.71 5.94
N THR A 121 -6.97 -26.91 6.97
CA THR A 121 -7.33 -27.28 8.34
C THR A 121 -8.82 -27.15 8.63
N THR A 122 -9.52 -26.25 7.94
CA THR A 122 -10.97 -26.04 8.12
C THR A 122 -11.82 -26.82 7.11
N GLY A 123 -11.21 -27.29 6.00
CA GLY A 123 -11.94 -27.91 4.89
C GLY A 123 -12.73 -26.93 4.03
N LEU A 124 -12.59 -25.61 4.26
CA LEU A 124 -13.29 -24.58 3.50
C LEU A 124 -12.58 -24.33 2.16
N GLU A 125 -13.34 -23.86 1.18
CA GLU A 125 -12.87 -23.52 -0.15
C GLU A 125 -11.83 -22.40 -0.09
N TYR A 126 -10.72 -22.55 -0.85
CA TYR A 126 -9.55 -21.66 -0.76
C TYR A 126 -9.88 -20.19 -1.01
N TYR A 127 -10.63 -19.86 -2.08
CA TYR A 127 -10.91 -18.47 -2.43
C TYR A 127 -11.80 -17.78 -1.40
N ALA A 128 -12.73 -18.50 -0.78
CA ALA A 128 -13.54 -18.00 0.32
C ALA A 128 -12.68 -17.70 1.55
N VAL A 129 -11.76 -18.60 1.90
CA VAL A 129 -10.81 -18.40 3.00
C VAL A 129 -9.87 -17.24 2.70
N ALA A 130 -9.24 -17.21 1.53
CA ALA A 130 -8.26 -16.22 1.15
C ALA A 130 -8.88 -14.80 1.08
N SER A 131 -10.10 -14.66 0.55
CA SER A 131 -10.86 -13.40 0.56
C SER A 131 -11.20 -12.95 1.98
N THR A 132 -11.59 -13.89 2.86
CA THR A 132 -11.88 -13.59 4.25
C THR A 132 -10.63 -13.14 5.00
N VAL A 133 -9.49 -13.82 4.79
CA VAL A 133 -8.19 -13.42 5.36
C VAL A 133 -7.82 -12.02 4.88
N ALA A 134 -7.94 -11.72 3.58
CA ALA A 134 -7.66 -10.40 3.03
C ALA A 134 -8.59 -9.32 3.64
N LEU A 135 -9.88 -9.59 3.75
CA LEU A 135 -10.86 -8.68 4.34
C LEU A 135 -10.53 -8.38 5.81
N LEU A 136 -10.31 -9.39 6.63
CA LEU A 136 -9.97 -9.23 8.06
C LEU A 136 -8.62 -8.52 8.23
N ALA A 137 -7.62 -8.90 7.42
CA ALA A 137 -6.34 -8.21 7.39
C ALA A 137 -6.50 -6.71 7.05
N GLY A 138 -7.41 -6.37 6.14
CA GLY A 138 -7.72 -5.00 5.80
C GLY A 138 -8.31 -4.19 6.95
N PHE A 139 -9.18 -4.77 7.78
CA PHE A 139 -9.67 -4.13 9.01
C PHE A 139 -8.55 -3.84 10.00
N ILE A 140 -7.64 -4.80 10.20
CA ILE A 140 -6.47 -4.63 11.07
C ILE A 140 -5.55 -3.54 10.48
N ALA A 141 -5.27 -3.58 9.19
CA ALA A 141 -4.46 -2.58 8.50
C ALA A 141 -5.04 -1.17 8.65
N ALA A 142 -6.36 -0.99 8.47
CA ALA A 142 -7.03 0.31 8.64
C ALA A 142 -6.85 0.88 10.05
N TRP A 143 -6.91 0.02 11.08
CA TRP A 143 -6.63 0.44 12.45
C TRP A 143 -5.16 0.86 12.64
N ILE A 144 -4.22 0.09 12.09
CA ILE A 144 -2.79 0.42 12.19
C ILE A 144 -2.48 1.71 11.40
N VAL A 145 -3.09 1.92 10.23
CA VAL A 145 -2.98 3.18 9.47
C VAL A 145 -3.48 4.36 10.30
N TYR A 146 -4.61 4.24 10.99
CA TYR A 146 -5.06 5.26 11.92
C TYR A 146 -4.00 5.54 13.00
N LYS A 147 -3.49 4.50 13.66
CA LYS A 147 -2.44 4.63 14.69
C LYS A 147 -1.16 5.28 14.15
N LEU A 148 -0.79 4.96 12.93
CA LEU A 148 0.35 5.56 12.24
C LEU A 148 0.14 7.05 11.98
N CYS A 149 -1.05 7.45 11.51
CA CYS A 149 -1.40 8.86 11.33
C CYS A 149 -1.28 9.64 12.65
N ILE A 150 -1.85 9.11 13.73
CA ILE A 150 -1.75 9.74 15.06
C ILE A 150 -0.30 9.81 15.52
N ALA A 151 0.49 8.74 15.36
CA ALA A 151 1.89 8.72 15.73
C ALA A 151 2.71 9.78 14.97
N SER A 152 2.42 9.96 13.67
CA SER A 152 3.06 10.98 12.85
C SER A 152 2.77 12.40 13.34
N LEU A 153 1.49 12.71 13.61
CA LEU A 153 1.07 14.02 14.13
C LEU A 153 1.71 14.32 15.50
N GLN A 154 1.73 13.32 16.40
CA GLN A 154 2.36 13.44 17.71
C GLN A 154 3.88 13.65 17.62
N ALA A 155 4.56 12.96 16.69
CA ALA A 155 6.00 13.14 16.45
C ALA A 155 6.35 14.55 15.95
N LEU A 156 5.39 15.26 15.37
CA LEU A 156 5.51 16.67 14.95
C LEU A 156 5.05 17.68 16.01
N GLY A 157 4.76 17.21 17.23
CA GLY A 157 4.36 18.07 18.34
C GLY A 157 2.90 18.53 18.32
N ARG A 158 2.04 17.92 17.49
CA ARG A 158 0.60 18.26 17.49
C ARG A 158 -0.08 17.62 18.70
N THR A 159 -0.56 18.47 19.61
CA THR A 159 -1.08 18.03 20.92
C THR A 159 -2.61 17.97 20.98
N ASP A 160 -3.33 18.62 20.06
CA ASP A 160 -4.80 18.58 20.05
C ASP A 160 -5.29 17.17 19.66
N ALA A 161 -5.77 16.44 20.67
CA ALA A 161 -6.20 15.07 20.51
C ALA A 161 -7.51 14.97 19.67
N ALA A 162 -8.40 15.96 19.77
CA ALA A 162 -9.67 15.95 19.05
C ALA A 162 -9.44 16.21 17.56
N GLU A 163 -8.64 17.24 17.25
CA GLU A 163 -8.26 17.55 15.87
C GLU A 163 -7.49 16.37 15.23
N ASN A 164 -6.50 15.81 15.92
CA ASN A 164 -5.72 14.68 15.45
C ASN A 164 -6.60 13.45 15.19
N THR A 165 -7.54 13.16 16.10
CA THR A 165 -8.51 12.05 15.94
C THR A 165 -9.40 12.25 14.72
N SER A 166 -9.95 13.46 14.56
CA SER A 166 -10.77 13.80 13.39
C SER A 166 -9.98 13.64 12.09
N LEU A 167 -8.77 14.20 12.02
CA LEU A 167 -7.92 14.10 10.85
C LEU A 167 -7.50 12.66 10.55
N GLY A 168 -7.17 11.87 11.59
CA GLY A 168 -6.86 10.45 11.45
C GLY A 168 -8.04 9.63 10.89
N CYS A 169 -9.27 9.90 11.34
CA CYS A 169 -10.47 9.25 10.78
C CYS A 169 -10.69 9.62 9.31
N TRP A 170 -10.49 10.89 8.93
CA TRP A 170 -10.56 11.31 7.53
C TRP A 170 -9.46 10.69 6.66
N ALA A 171 -8.25 10.58 7.19
CA ALA A 171 -7.16 9.88 6.50
C ALA A 171 -7.51 8.41 6.24
N VAL A 172 -8.12 7.72 7.23
CA VAL A 172 -8.63 6.35 7.03
C VAL A 172 -9.76 6.32 6.01
N ALA A 173 -10.67 7.30 5.99
CA ALA A 173 -11.72 7.35 4.98
C ALA A 173 -11.13 7.50 3.57
N VAL A 174 -10.16 8.41 3.38
CA VAL A 174 -9.45 8.55 2.09
C VAL A 174 -8.73 7.24 1.74
N PHE A 175 -8.03 6.60 2.69
CA PHE A 175 -7.38 5.29 2.48
C PHE A 175 -8.35 4.21 2.04
N ALA A 176 -9.47 4.07 2.72
CA ALA A 176 -10.47 3.05 2.47
C ALA A 176 -11.17 3.23 1.10
N PHE A 177 -11.25 4.46 0.62
CA PHE A 177 -11.83 4.81 -0.67
C PHE A 177 -10.80 5.19 -1.74
N LEU A 178 -9.50 4.85 -1.57
CA LEU A 178 -8.54 4.95 -2.69
C LEU A 178 -9.07 4.16 -3.90
N PRO A 179 -8.81 4.62 -5.13
CA PRO A 179 -9.31 3.97 -6.35
C PRO A 179 -9.03 2.47 -6.42
N VAL A 180 -7.87 2.05 -5.94
CA VAL A 180 -7.40 0.64 -5.94
C VAL A 180 -7.78 -0.13 -4.67
N ALA A 181 -8.39 0.51 -3.68
CA ALA A 181 -8.71 -0.13 -2.41
C ALA A 181 -9.69 -1.32 -2.49
N PRO A 182 -10.49 -1.53 -3.56
CA PRO A 182 -11.23 -2.78 -3.72
C PRO A 182 -10.36 -4.04 -3.67
N VAL A 183 -9.08 -4.00 -4.08
CA VAL A 183 -8.16 -5.15 -3.96
C VAL A 183 -8.01 -5.66 -2.53
N LEU A 184 -8.24 -4.81 -1.52
CA LEU A 184 -8.11 -5.16 -0.11
C LEU A 184 -9.18 -6.15 0.42
N GLN A 185 -10.11 -6.56 -0.40
CA GLN A 185 -11.09 -7.61 -0.10
C GLN A 185 -11.01 -8.79 -1.08
N ALA A 186 -10.16 -8.71 -2.09
CA ALA A 186 -9.85 -9.79 -3.00
C ALA A 186 -8.82 -10.76 -2.40
N PRO A 187 -8.72 -12.02 -2.86
CA PRO A 187 -7.74 -12.98 -2.36
C PRO A 187 -6.31 -12.66 -2.84
N TYR A 188 -5.78 -11.54 -2.36
CA TYR A 188 -4.51 -10.91 -2.72
C TYR A 188 -3.68 -10.57 -1.48
N ALA A 189 -2.36 -10.44 -1.63
CA ALA A 189 -1.43 -10.22 -0.53
C ALA A 189 -1.44 -8.79 0.04
N GLU A 190 -2.09 -7.82 -0.62
CA GLU A 190 -2.02 -6.40 -0.30
C GLU A 190 -2.44 -6.09 1.14
N SER A 191 -3.58 -6.61 1.58
CA SER A 191 -4.10 -6.37 2.93
C SER A 191 -3.16 -6.89 4.02
N VAL A 192 -2.62 -8.10 3.82
CA VAL A 192 -1.67 -8.72 4.76
C VAL A 192 -0.36 -7.93 4.78
N ASN A 193 0.15 -7.53 3.60
CA ASN A 193 1.34 -6.67 3.54
C ASN A 193 1.13 -5.35 4.26
N LEU A 194 -0.02 -4.71 4.09
CA LEU A 194 -0.32 -3.42 4.73
C LEU A 194 -0.33 -3.49 6.26
N ILE A 195 -0.73 -4.61 6.87
CA ILE A 195 -0.60 -4.80 8.33
C ILE A 195 0.86 -4.60 8.72
N PHE A 196 1.75 -5.39 8.13
CA PHE A 196 3.15 -5.43 8.56
C PHE A 196 3.92 -4.19 8.11
N LEU A 197 3.64 -3.66 6.93
CA LEU A 197 4.25 -2.43 6.44
C LEU A 197 3.85 -1.23 7.30
N ALA A 198 2.55 -1.02 7.52
CA ALA A 198 2.08 0.10 8.34
C ALA A 198 2.56 -0.01 9.81
N TRP A 199 2.63 -1.24 10.33
CA TRP A 199 3.14 -1.48 11.67
C TRP A 199 4.64 -1.23 11.77
N THR A 200 5.42 -1.65 10.77
CA THR A 200 6.87 -1.34 10.68
C THR A 200 7.10 0.17 10.66
N LEU A 201 6.36 0.90 9.82
CA LEU A 201 6.43 2.35 9.76
C LEU A 201 6.00 3.02 11.08
N TYR A 202 4.96 2.50 11.74
CA TYR A 202 4.53 2.96 13.05
C TYR A 202 5.65 2.79 14.10
N LEU A 203 6.30 1.64 14.14
CA LEU A 203 7.40 1.37 15.06
C LEU A 203 8.62 2.23 14.75
N MET A 204 8.89 2.53 13.48
CA MET A 204 9.95 3.44 13.06
C MET A 204 9.68 4.88 13.53
N VAL A 205 8.44 5.37 13.39
CA VAL A 205 8.03 6.69 13.90
C VAL A 205 8.13 6.76 15.43
N ARG A 206 7.80 5.66 16.11
CA ARG A 206 7.87 5.54 17.57
C ARG A 206 9.28 5.22 18.10
N ALA A 207 10.29 5.15 17.23
CA ALA A 207 11.68 4.78 17.55
C ALA A 207 11.80 3.42 18.30
N ARG A 208 10.90 2.46 18.02
CA ARG A 208 10.90 1.11 18.60
C ARG A 208 11.65 0.12 17.71
N TYR A 209 12.94 0.38 17.48
CA TYR A 209 13.74 -0.27 16.45
C TYR A 209 13.88 -1.79 16.60
N LEU A 210 13.98 -2.33 17.83
CA LEU A 210 14.08 -3.78 18.06
C LEU A 210 12.76 -4.51 17.74
N LEU A 211 11.62 -3.93 18.12
CA LEU A 211 10.30 -4.48 17.83
C LEU A 211 9.96 -4.41 16.33
N LEU A 212 10.60 -3.50 15.61
CA LEU A 212 10.43 -3.33 14.18
C LEU A 212 10.93 -4.56 13.40
N LEU A 213 12.00 -5.24 13.84
CA LEU A 213 12.67 -6.30 13.08
C LEU A 213 11.76 -7.48 12.70
N PRO A 214 11.05 -8.14 13.63
CA PRO A 214 10.19 -9.26 13.27
C PRO A 214 9.02 -8.81 12.38
N VAL A 215 8.50 -7.61 12.59
CA VAL A 215 7.41 -7.06 11.78
C VAL A 215 7.88 -6.73 10.37
N ALA A 216 9.08 -6.15 10.22
CA ALA A 216 9.69 -5.88 8.93
C ALA A 216 9.99 -7.17 8.14
N ALA A 217 10.46 -8.22 8.81
CA ALA A 217 10.67 -9.52 8.18
C ALA A 217 9.36 -10.09 7.59
N LEU A 218 8.23 -9.99 8.32
CA LEU A 218 6.92 -10.39 7.82
C LEU A 218 6.44 -9.50 6.67
N ALA A 219 6.71 -8.18 6.71
CA ALA A 219 6.44 -7.30 5.58
C ALA A 219 7.21 -7.73 4.33
N CYS A 220 8.52 -8.08 4.49
CA CYS A 220 9.38 -8.56 3.41
C CYS A 220 9.00 -9.95 2.88
N LEU A 221 8.32 -10.78 3.68
CA LEU A 221 7.79 -12.09 3.27
C LEU A 221 6.37 -12.01 2.68
N SER A 222 5.76 -10.84 2.70
CA SER A 222 4.42 -10.63 2.12
C SER A 222 4.44 -9.95 0.75
N ARG A 223 5.40 -9.03 0.49
CA ARG A 223 5.62 -8.35 -0.79
C ARG A 223 7.05 -7.77 -0.88
N PRO A 224 7.53 -7.39 -2.09
CA PRO A 224 8.90 -6.87 -2.29
C PRO A 224 9.09 -5.43 -1.77
N VAL A 225 8.83 -5.20 -0.48
CA VAL A 225 8.96 -3.88 0.16
C VAL A 225 10.28 -3.70 0.92
N GLY A 226 11.10 -4.75 1.03
CA GLY A 226 12.30 -4.75 1.86
C GLY A 226 13.36 -3.75 1.42
N VAL A 227 13.61 -3.63 0.11
CA VAL A 227 14.62 -2.69 -0.44
C VAL A 227 14.26 -1.23 -0.09
N PRO A 228 13.09 -0.71 -0.45
CA PRO A 228 12.73 0.67 -0.11
C PRO A 228 12.59 0.89 1.39
N LEU A 229 12.20 -0.13 2.17
CA LEU A 229 12.07 -0.03 3.62
C LEU A 229 13.45 0.08 4.29
N GLY A 230 14.43 -0.73 3.86
CA GLY A 230 15.80 -0.65 4.31
C GLY A 230 16.45 0.69 3.95
N ALA A 231 16.23 1.17 2.72
CA ALA A 231 16.70 2.49 2.29
C ALA A 231 16.12 3.62 3.14
N ALA A 232 14.80 3.60 3.41
CA ALA A 232 14.15 4.61 4.25
C ALA A 232 14.69 4.58 5.70
N ALA A 233 14.88 3.38 6.28
CA ALA A 233 15.42 3.22 7.63
C ALA A 233 16.88 3.70 7.73
N GLY A 234 17.71 3.37 6.72
CA GLY A 234 19.12 3.80 6.66
C GLY A 234 19.26 5.30 6.48
N LEU A 235 18.49 5.90 5.58
CA LEU A 235 18.47 7.36 5.40
C LEU A 235 17.97 8.08 6.65
N TRP A 236 16.96 7.51 7.34
CA TRP A 236 16.46 8.09 8.58
C TRP A 236 17.52 8.05 9.69
N TRP A 237 18.24 6.94 9.83
CA TRP A 237 19.38 6.85 10.72
C TRP A 237 20.43 7.92 10.41
N PHE A 238 20.81 8.06 9.14
CA PHE A 238 21.81 9.02 8.70
C PHE A 238 21.41 10.48 8.98
N ILE A 239 20.14 10.83 8.72
CA ILE A 239 19.61 12.16 9.02
C ILE A 239 19.64 12.42 10.54
N CYS A 240 19.25 11.45 11.36
CA CYS A 240 19.31 11.56 12.82
C CYS A 240 20.76 11.75 13.30
N LEU A 241 21.70 10.99 12.75
CA LEU A 241 23.13 11.12 13.08
C LEU A 241 23.66 12.53 12.76
N ILE A 242 23.40 13.02 11.55
CA ILE A 242 23.84 14.38 11.15
C ILE A 242 23.18 15.46 12.03
N THR A 243 21.92 15.28 12.37
CA THR A 243 21.19 16.24 13.22
C THR A 243 21.82 16.31 14.61
N ASP A 244 22.16 15.16 15.22
CA ASP A 244 22.82 15.11 16.51
C ASP A 244 24.27 15.70 16.45
N MET A 245 24.99 15.42 15.37
CA MET A 245 26.32 16.01 15.15
C MET A 245 26.26 17.55 15.00
N ARG A 246 25.28 18.05 14.27
CA ARG A 246 25.08 19.51 14.15
C ARG A 246 24.70 20.15 15.50
N ALA A 247 23.86 19.48 16.28
CA ALA A 247 23.52 19.94 17.64
C ALA A 247 24.75 19.97 18.55
N ASP A 248 25.63 18.95 18.46
CA ASP A 248 26.88 18.88 19.23
C ASP A 248 27.87 19.98 18.80
N ALA A 249 27.96 20.28 17.51
CA ALA A 249 28.79 21.38 17.00
C ALA A 249 28.30 22.75 17.51
N ARG A 250 26.98 22.97 17.60
CA ARG A 250 26.40 24.18 18.19
C ARG A 250 26.74 24.30 19.67
N ARG A 251 26.60 23.22 20.46
CA ARG A 251 26.98 23.20 21.88
C ARG A 251 28.46 23.60 22.07
N ARG A 252 29.34 23.10 21.19
CA ARG A 252 30.76 23.49 21.20
C ARG A 252 30.95 24.98 20.95
N ALA A 253 30.19 25.56 19.99
CA ALA A 253 30.25 26.98 19.70
C ALA A 253 29.73 27.85 20.88
N ASP A 254 28.74 27.33 21.62
CA ASP A 254 28.13 27.99 22.77
C ASP A 254 28.93 27.78 24.05
N GLY A 255 30.15 27.16 24.01
CA GLY A 255 31.01 26.91 25.13
C GLY A 255 30.61 25.74 26.05
N GLU A 256 29.59 24.94 25.65
CA GLU A 256 29.18 23.75 26.33
C GLU A 256 30.10 22.54 26.02
N THR A 257 30.14 21.55 26.94
CA THR A 257 30.90 20.32 26.69
C THR A 257 30.24 19.48 25.58
N PRO A 258 30.96 19.25 24.46
CA PRO A 258 30.43 18.43 23.36
C PRO A 258 30.38 16.96 23.77
N ARG A 259 29.43 16.21 23.24
CA ARG A 259 29.32 14.75 23.43
C ARG A 259 30.43 13.97 22.75
N GLY A 260 30.89 14.48 21.58
CA GLY A 260 31.84 13.83 20.72
C GLY A 260 31.24 12.77 19.77
N PHE A 261 31.89 12.58 18.63
CA PHE A 261 31.41 11.71 17.54
C PHE A 261 31.07 10.29 18.00
N TRP A 262 31.97 9.61 18.71
CA TRP A 262 31.76 8.22 19.08
C TRP A 262 30.57 8.02 20.01
N ARG A 263 30.35 8.94 20.96
CA ARG A 263 29.17 8.88 21.84
C ARG A 263 27.88 9.11 21.10
N ILE A 264 27.85 10.01 20.12
CA ILE A 264 26.69 10.24 19.26
C ILE A 264 26.44 9.00 18.39
N PHE A 265 27.49 8.46 17.74
CA PHE A 265 27.38 7.28 16.89
C PHE A 265 26.87 6.06 17.66
N THR A 266 27.43 5.76 18.83
CA THR A 266 27.00 4.63 19.66
C THR A 266 25.59 4.80 20.18
N SER A 267 25.12 6.02 20.46
CA SER A 267 23.73 6.29 20.86
C SER A 267 22.73 5.95 19.73
N ARG A 268 23.17 5.91 18.48
CA ARG A 268 22.39 5.54 17.29
C ARG A 268 22.66 4.12 16.78
N ALA A 269 23.48 3.34 17.49
CA ALA A 269 23.90 2.00 17.02
C ALA A 269 22.70 1.04 16.84
N VAL A 270 21.75 1.03 17.78
CA VAL A 270 20.54 0.20 17.66
C VAL A 270 19.73 0.55 16.42
N GLN A 271 19.60 1.85 16.13
CA GLN A 271 18.90 2.31 14.91
C GLN A 271 19.64 1.86 13.64
N LEU A 272 20.97 1.96 13.59
CA LEU A 272 21.80 1.50 12.49
C LEU A 272 21.67 0.00 12.27
N VAL A 273 21.90 -0.78 13.34
CA VAL A 273 21.78 -2.24 13.27
C VAL A 273 20.41 -2.65 12.78
N SER A 274 19.34 -2.02 13.27
CA SER A 274 17.98 -2.29 12.80
C SER A 274 17.80 -1.96 11.32
N ALA A 275 18.34 -0.84 10.84
CA ALA A 275 18.28 -0.50 9.42
C ALA A 275 19.03 -1.53 8.54
N LEU A 276 20.21 -1.98 8.96
CA LEU A 276 20.97 -3.02 8.27
C LEU A 276 20.23 -4.36 8.27
N MET A 277 19.59 -4.72 9.38
CA MET A 277 18.78 -5.94 9.46
C MET A 277 17.54 -5.88 8.55
N VAL A 278 16.89 -4.72 8.42
CA VAL A 278 15.79 -4.53 7.47
C VAL A 278 16.30 -4.69 6.02
N CYS A 279 17.49 -4.17 5.70
CA CYS A 279 18.11 -4.42 4.40
C CYS A 279 18.36 -5.94 4.18
N ALA A 280 18.83 -6.65 5.21
CA ALA A 280 19.03 -8.09 5.13
C ALA A 280 17.68 -8.84 4.94
N CYS A 281 16.59 -8.37 5.56
CA CYS A 281 15.26 -8.95 5.35
C CYS A 281 14.80 -8.90 3.88
N ALA A 282 15.27 -7.93 3.10
CA ALA A 282 14.97 -7.88 1.65
C ALA A 282 15.52 -9.09 0.88
N LEU A 283 16.56 -9.73 1.41
CA LEU A 283 17.22 -10.89 0.80
C LEU A 283 16.62 -12.23 1.24
N ILE A 284 15.72 -12.26 2.22
CA ILE A 284 15.15 -13.51 2.76
C ILE A 284 14.48 -14.31 1.65
N TRP A 285 13.62 -13.67 0.86
CA TRP A 285 12.87 -14.36 -0.19
C TRP A 285 13.77 -14.86 -1.34
N PRO A 286 14.67 -14.05 -1.93
CA PRO A 286 15.67 -14.52 -2.86
C PRO A 286 16.55 -15.67 -2.32
N ALA A 287 16.94 -15.59 -1.05
CA ALA A 287 17.74 -16.64 -0.42
C ALA A 287 16.97 -17.96 -0.26
N ILE A 288 15.68 -17.92 0.08
CA ILE A 288 14.81 -19.09 0.12
C ILE A 288 14.67 -19.68 -1.29
N ALA A 289 14.42 -18.85 -2.32
CA ALA A 289 14.34 -19.31 -3.69
C ALA A 289 15.63 -20.01 -4.13
N TRP A 290 16.79 -19.43 -3.83
CA TRP A 290 18.08 -20.05 -4.08
C TRP A 290 18.24 -21.38 -3.32
N ALA A 291 17.95 -21.42 -2.04
CA ALA A 291 18.11 -22.63 -1.22
C ALA A 291 17.22 -23.80 -1.72
N VAL A 292 16.02 -23.49 -2.23
CA VAL A 292 15.08 -24.52 -2.73
C VAL A 292 15.45 -24.97 -4.15
N THR A 293 15.82 -24.05 -5.04
CA THR A 293 16.04 -24.36 -6.46
C THR A 293 17.50 -24.69 -6.79
N GLY A 294 18.45 -24.42 -5.88
CA GLY A 294 19.90 -24.50 -6.14
C GLY A 294 20.44 -23.40 -7.07
N ARG A 295 19.59 -22.47 -7.57
CA ARG A 295 19.95 -21.40 -8.49
C ARG A 295 19.98 -20.05 -7.78
N VAL A 296 21.13 -19.39 -7.75
CA VAL A 296 21.32 -18.07 -7.12
C VAL A 296 20.45 -16.99 -7.77
N ASP A 297 20.16 -17.13 -9.05
CA ASP A 297 19.35 -16.21 -9.86
C ASP A 297 17.85 -16.57 -9.90
N ALA A 298 17.39 -17.60 -9.16
CA ALA A 298 16.03 -18.10 -9.25
C ALA A 298 14.96 -17.02 -9.13
N TYR A 299 15.07 -16.15 -8.13
CA TYR A 299 14.12 -15.06 -7.93
C TYR A 299 14.21 -14.01 -9.04
N THR A 300 15.41 -13.55 -9.39
CA THR A 300 15.61 -12.50 -10.41
C THR A 300 15.25 -12.99 -11.81
N ALA A 301 15.56 -14.24 -12.15
CA ALA A 301 15.17 -14.85 -13.41
C ALA A 301 13.63 -14.97 -13.52
N THR A 302 12.95 -15.33 -12.42
CA THR A 302 11.48 -15.35 -12.37
C THR A 302 10.90 -13.95 -12.55
N GLU A 303 11.41 -12.93 -11.85
CA GLU A 303 10.93 -11.55 -11.98
C GLU A 303 11.14 -11.01 -13.41
N THR A 304 12.24 -11.37 -14.08
CA THR A 304 12.48 -10.95 -15.47
C THR A 304 11.55 -11.64 -16.46
N ALA A 305 11.05 -12.85 -16.16
CA ALA A 305 10.06 -13.53 -16.99
C ALA A 305 8.71 -12.75 -17.10
N TRP A 306 8.40 -11.91 -16.12
CA TRP A 306 7.24 -11.01 -16.15
C TRP A 306 7.51 -9.68 -16.88
N ARG A 307 8.77 -9.39 -17.20
CA ARG A 307 9.25 -8.09 -17.68
C ARG A 307 9.91 -8.12 -19.06
N SER A 308 9.83 -9.22 -19.80
CA SER A 308 10.50 -9.41 -21.10
C SER A 308 12.04 -9.45 -21.07
N SER A 309 12.63 -10.45 -20.38
CA SER A 309 13.97 -11.03 -20.56
C SER A 309 15.19 -10.45 -19.82
N HIS A 310 15.23 -9.20 -19.34
CA HIS A 310 16.38 -8.70 -18.57
C HIS A 310 16.03 -7.63 -17.55
N LEU A 311 16.84 -7.51 -16.50
CA LEU A 311 16.70 -6.47 -15.51
C LEU A 311 17.26 -5.17 -16.07
N ALA A 312 16.41 -4.24 -16.48
CA ALA A 312 16.78 -2.92 -16.96
C ALA A 312 16.32 -1.83 -15.99
N LEU A 313 17.27 -1.04 -15.50
CA LEU A 313 16.97 0.06 -14.57
C LEU A 313 16.46 1.26 -15.36
N PHE A 314 15.35 1.85 -14.96
CA PHE A 314 14.67 3.02 -15.57
C PHE A 314 14.18 2.81 -17.01
N GLU A 315 14.79 1.89 -17.79
CA GLU A 315 14.48 1.65 -19.20
C GLU A 315 12.99 1.37 -19.46
N PRO A 316 12.30 0.55 -18.63
CA PRO A 316 10.88 0.27 -18.86
C PRO A 316 9.99 1.54 -18.86
N TRP A 317 10.29 2.50 -17.99
CA TRP A 317 9.57 3.78 -17.96
C TRP A 317 9.80 4.60 -19.22
N LEU A 318 11.03 4.63 -19.69
CA LEU A 318 11.37 5.35 -20.93
C LEU A 318 10.75 4.69 -22.15
N LYS A 319 10.80 3.36 -22.23
CA LYS A 319 10.22 2.58 -23.34
C LYS A 319 8.69 2.73 -23.37
N GLN A 320 8.00 2.49 -22.27
CA GLN A 320 6.55 2.65 -22.22
C GLN A 320 6.15 4.12 -22.40
N GLY A 321 6.87 5.04 -21.79
CA GLY A 321 6.65 6.48 -21.98
C GLY A 321 6.77 6.89 -23.45
N SER A 322 7.76 6.37 -24.18
CA SER A 322 7.95 6.70 -25.60
C SER A 322 6.81 6.18 -26.49
N ILE A 323 6.19 5.04 -26.12
CA ILE A 323 5.02 4.50 -26.84
C ILE A 323 3.80 5.43 -26.70
N TYR A 324 3.55 5.97 -25.50
CA TYR A 324 2.35 6.78 -25.24
C TYR A 324 2.56 8.27 -25.47
N PHE A 325 3.77 8.80 -25.24
CA PHE A 325 4.06 10.24 -25.23
C PHE A 325 5.14 10.66 -26.23
N GLY A 326 5.74 9.70 -26.97
CA GLY A 326 6.77 9.98 -27.96
C GLY A 326 7.94 10.76 -27.35
N VAL A 327 8.31 11.87 -27.99
CA VAL A 327 9.43 12.74 -27.56
C VAL A 327 9.21 13.43 -26.21
N PHE A 328 7.98 13.51 -25.75
CA PHE A 328 7.63 14.12 -24.45
C PHE A 328 7.80 13.16 -23.27
N SER A 329 8.13 11.89 -23.49
CA SER A 329 8.25 10.88 -22.42
C SER A 329 9.26 11.27 -21.33
N ILE A 330 10.46 11.69 -21.72
CA ILE A 330 11.52 12.09 -20.77
C ILE A 330 11.13 13.38 -20.02
N PRO A 331 10.72 14.48 -20.68
CA PRO A 331 10.25 15.67 -19.99
C PRO A 331 9.10 15.41 -19.01
N LEU A 332 8.14 14.58 -19.39
CA LEU A 332 7.00 14.25 -18.52
C LEU A 332 7.43 13.41 -17.32
N LEU A 333 8.34 12.44 -17.51
CA LEU A 333 8.87 11.64 -16.40
C LEU A 333 9.66 12.50 -15.43
N VAL A 334 10.52 13.40 -15.93
CA VAL A 334 11.26 14.36 -15.10
C VAL A 334 10.30 15.27 -14.36
N LEU A 335 9.29 15.80 -15.04
CA LEU A 335 8.25 16.65 -14.42
C LEU A 335 7.52 15.89 -13.30
N LEU A 336 7.14 14.63 -13.52
CA LEU A 336 6.49 13.78 -12.52
C LEU A 336 7.37 13.63 -11.27
N VAL A 337 8.66 13.31 -11.46
CA VAL A 337 9.62 13.15 -10.35
C VAL A 337 9.80 14.47 -9.59
N VAL A 338 9.97 15.58 -10.31
CA VAL A 338 10.12 16.92 -9.70
C VAL A 338 8.87 17.31 -8.92
N VAL A 339 7.68 17.15 -9.52
CA VAL A 339 6.41 17.46 -8.85
C VAL A 339 6.23 16.60 -7.61
N PHE A 340 6.51 15.30 -7.68
CA PHE A 340 6.42 14.41 -6.53
C PHE A 340 7.40 14.83 -5.41
N ALA A 341 8.64 15.16 -5.75
CA ALA A 341 9.61 15.67 -4.79
C ALA A 341 9.15 16.99 -4.14
N LEU A 342 8.64 17.94 -4.93
CA LEU A 342 8.10 19.20 -4.43
C LEU A 342 6.90 18.98 -3.50
N VAL A 343 6.02 18.04 -3.83
CA VAL A 343 4.88 17.64 -2.96
C VAL A 343 5.40 17.12 -1.63
N LEU A 344 6.36 16.17 -1.64
CA LEU A 344 6.94 15.62 -0.40
C LEU A 344 7.65 16.68 0.45
N LEU A 345 8.27 17.67 -0.18
CA LEU A 345 8.98 18.76 0.50
C LEU A 345 8.05 19.92 0.88
N SER A 346 6.78 19.90 0.46
CA SER A 346 5.83 20.98 0.72
C SER A 346 5.55 21.12 2.23
N PRO A 347 5.24 22.36 2.70
CA PRO A 347 4.81 22.57 4.08
C PRO A 347 3.56 21.76 4.46
N ALA A 348 2.65 21.54 3.51
CA ALA A 348 1.43 20.75 3.70
C ALA A 348 1.75 19.30 4.09
N VAL A 349 2.71 18.67 3.42
CA VAL A 349 3.15 17.31 3.73
C VAL A 349 3.99 17.29 5.00
N ARG A 350 5.01 18.16 5.12
CA ARG A 350 5.90 18.21 6.27
C ARG A 350 5.22 18.63 7.58
N GLY A 351 4.07 19.27 7.51
CA GLY A 351 3.26 19.65 8.68
C GLY A 351 2.45 18.51 9.28
N VAL A 352 2.35 17.36 8.62
CA VAL A 352 1.55 16.21 9.07
C VAL A 352 2.28 14.87 8.95
N LEU A 353 3.23 14.71 8.02
CA LEU A 353 4.06 13.52 7.90
C LEU A 353 5.41 13.71 8.59
N SER A 354 5.72 12.79 9.50
CA SER A 354 7.02 12.70 10.14
C SER A 354 8.12 12.25 9.17
N GLY A 355 9.37 12.57 9.46
CA GLY A 355 10.53 12.27 8.61
C GLY A 355 10.59 10.83 8.10
N PRO A 356 10.42 9.80 8.95
CA PRO A 356 10.38 8.41 8.50
C PRO A 356 9.36 8.13 7.39
N LEU A 357 8.16 8.73 7.45
CA LEU A 357 7.10 8.50 6.47
C LEU A 357 7.37 9.22 5.15
N ILE A 358 7.96 10.40 5.21
CA ILE A 358 8.42 11.13 4.01
C ILE A 358 9.48 10.32 3.29
N LEU A 359 10.47 9.79 4.04
CA LEU A 359 11.54 8.96 3.48
C LEU A 359 11.00 7.65 2.91
N TRP A 360 10.04 7.02 3.59
CA TRP A 360 9.37 5.84 3.04
C TRP A 360 8.74 6.14 1.68
N CYS A 361 7.95 7.21 1.59
CA CYS A 361 7.29 7.58 0.32
C CYS A 361 8.32 7.89 -0.78
N ALA A 362 9.41 8.59 -0.44
CA ALA A 362 10.48 8.89 -1.39
C ALA A 362 11.22 7.63 -1.86
N CYS A 363 11.63 6.76 -0.93
CA CYS A 363 12.37 5.54 -1.25
C CYS A 363 11.50 4.54 -2.01
N TYR A 364 10.21 4.41 -1.67
CA TYR A 364 9.30 3.53 -2.38
C TYR A 364 9.02 4.02 -3.79
N ALA A 365 8.78 5.32 -3.98
CA ALA A 365 8.61 5.90 -5.31
C ALA A 365 9.88 5.75 -6.16
N ALA A 366 11.08 5.96 -5.57
CA ALA A 366 12.35 5.72 -6.24
C ALA A 366 12.53 4.24 -6.62
N TYR A 367 12.14 3.31 -5.73
CA TYR A 367 12.16 1.88 -6.02
C TYR A 367 11.27 1.52 -7.22
N LEU A 368 10.06 2.05 -7.28
CA LEU A 368 9.17 1.85 -8.43
C LEU A 368 9.76 2.45 -9.70
N LEU A 369 10.35 3.64 -9.63
CA LEU A 369 10.97 4.29 -10.78
C LEU A 369 12.16 3.48 -11.32
N ILE A 370 12.93 2.83 -10.44
CA ILE A 370 14.12 2.06 -10.81
C ILE A 370 13.74 0.69 -11.38
N PHE A 371 12.81 -0.02 -10.73
CA PHE A 371 12.59 -1.45 -10.96
C PHE A 371 11.25 -1.80 -11.62
N LEU A 372 10.25 -0.92 -11.58
CA LEU A 372 8.92 -1.25 -12.10
C LEU A 372 8.90 -1.18 -13.62
N ASN A 373 8.34 -2.22 -14.25
CA ASN A 373 7.83 -2.12 -15.61
C ASN A 373 6.40 -1.55 -15.55
N PRO A 374 6.17 -0.29 -15.97
CA PRO A 374 4.87 0.35 -15.86
C PRO A 374 3.85 -0.33 -16.77
N GLN A 375 2.79 -0.80 -16.15
CA GLN A 375 1.65 -1.48 -16.78
C GLN A 375 0.37 -1.16 -15.98
N SER A 376 -0.76 -1.73 -16.33
CA SER A 376 -2.04 -1.48 -15.66
C SER A 376 -2.00 -1.74 -14.14
N SER A 377 -1.28 -2.78 -13.70
CA SER A 377 -1.08 -3.08 -12.27
C SER A 377 -0.25 -2.02 -11.50
N THR A 378 0.37 -1.05 -12.18
CA THR A 378 1.09 0.07 -11.55
C THR A 378 0.19 0.80 -10.54
N PHE A 379 -1.09 1.00 -10.85
CA PHE A 379 -2.01 1.68 -9.93
C PHE A 379 -2.11 0.94 -8.59
N ARG A 380 -2.19 -0.39 -8.60
CA ARG A 380 -2.21 -1.22 -7.39
C ARG A 380 -0.88 -1.14 -6.62
N LEU A 381 0.23 -1.09 -7.35
CA LEU A 381 1.57 -0.99 -6.78
C LEU A 381 1.87 0.39 -6.15
N LEU A 382 1.01 1.41 -6.36
CA LEU A 382 1.08 2.68 -5.63
C LEU A 382 0.45 2.62 -4.23
N LEU A 383 -0.27 1.55 -3.88
CA LEU A 383 -0.94 1.40 -2.58
C LEU A 383 0.01 1.56 -1.37
N PRO A 384 1.28 1.09 -1.38
CA PRO A 384 2.22 1.34 -0.28
C PRO A 384 2.59 2.81 -0.03
N LEU A 385 2.22 3.72 -0.93
CA LEU A 385 2.29 5.17 -0.69
C LEU A 385 1.12 5.68 0.18
N PHE A 386 0.37 4.79 0.81
CA PHE A 386 -0.78 5.11 1.67
C PHE A 386 -0.50 6.16 2.77
N PRO A 387 0.72 6.40 3.29
CA PRO A 387 0.91 7.49 4.24
C PRO A 387 0.51 8.87 3.68
N LEU A 388 0.50 9.04 2.34
CA LEU A 388 0.08 10.29 1.69
C LEU A 388 -1.41 10.62 1.86
N VAL A 389 -2.25 9.67 2.31
CA VAL A 389 -3.67 9.96 2.60
C VAL A 389 -3.82 10.97 3.75
N LEU A 390 -2.85 11.03 4.67
CA LEU A 390 -2.87 11.97 5.78
C LEU A 390 -2.72 13.42 5.30
N PRO A 391 -1.69 13.81 4.53
CA PRO A 391 -1.62 15.16 3.96
C PRO A 391 -2.77 15.43 2.99
N MET A 392 -3.25 14.46 2.20
CA MET A 392 -4.43 14.64 1.36
C MET A 392 -5.63 15.10 2.19
N ALA A 393 -5.92 14.43 3.31
CA ALA A 393 -7.01 14.83 4.22
C ALA A 393 -6.75 16.15 4.95
N ALA A 394 -5.48 16.57 5.08
CA ALA A 394 -5.05 17.74 5.81
C ALA A 394 -5.00 19.02 4.96
N VAL A 395 -5.01 18.92 3.61
CA VAL A 395 -4.95 20.08 2.70
C VAL A 395 -6.01 21.13 3.05
N SER A 396 -7.20 20.69 3.46
CA SER A 396 -8.28 21.59 3.89
C SER A 396 -9.03 21.04 5.09
N ALA A 397 -9.39 21.93 6.02
CA ALA A 397 -10.28 21.61 7.14
C ALA A 397 -11.75 21.46 6.69
N SER A 398 -12.09 21.86 5.46
CA SER A 398 -13.45 21.82 4.92
C SER A 398 -13.97 20.37 4.85
N ARG A 399 -15.14 20.11 5.46
CA ARG A 399 -15.84 18.84 5.35
C ARG A 399 -16.23 18.53 3.90
N ALA A 400 -16.61 19.55 3.13
CA ALA A 400 -16.97 19.40 1.72
C ALA A 400 -15.78 18.89 0.89
N TYR A 401 -14.59 19.44 1.10
CA TYR A 401 -13.36 18.97 0.45
C TYR A 401 -13.07 17.49 0.78
N ARG A 402 -13.13 17.13 2.07
CA ARG A 402 -12.87 15.76 2.52
C ARG A 402 -13.89 14.76 1.99
N TRP A 403 -15.17 15.14 1.94
CA TRP A 403 -16.19 14.34 1.27
C TRP A 403 -15.96 14.22 -0.24
N LEU A 404 -15.52 15.30 -0.89
CA LEU A 404 -15.15 15.24 -2.31
C LEU A 404 -14.05 14.21 -2.57
N LEU A 405 -13.01 14.15 -1.72
CA LEU A 405 -11.97 13.12 -1.83
C LEU A 405 -12.54 11.70 -1.72
N VAL A 406 -13.39 11.46 -0.73
CA VAL A 406 -13.99 10.13 -0.49
C VAL A 406 -14.92 9.74 -1.65
N LEU A 407 -15.80 10.64 -2.08
CA LEU A 407 -16.74 10.37 -3.17
C LEU A 407 -16.02 10.20 -4.52
N SER A 408 -15.01 11.03 -4.80
CA SER A 408 -14.18 10.86 -5.99
C SER A 408 -13.46 9.51 -5.97
N GLY A 409 -12.90 9.12 -4.82
CA GLY A 409 -12.28 7.82 -4.65
C GLY A 409 -13.27 6.68 -4.88
N ALA A 410 -14.48 6.74 -4.29
CA ALA A 410 -15.54 5.76 -4.49
C ALA A 410 -15.94 5.63 -5.97
N THR A 411 -16.07 6.75 -6.68
CA THR A 411 -16.34 6.74 -8.13
C THR A 411 -15.18 6.13 -8.92
N LEU A 412 -13.94 6.48 -8.57
CA LEU A 412 -12.76 5.94 -9.22
C LEU A 412 -12.55 4.44 -8.94
N GLN A 413 -13.05 3.90 -7.81
CA GLN A 413 -13.10 2.45 -7.59
C GLN A 413 -13.94 1.74 -8.65
N LEU A 414 -15.09 2.33 -9.01
CA LEU A 414 -15.93 1.80 -10.08
C LEU A 414 -15.20 1.82 -11.42
N VAL A 415 -14.49 2.92 -11.71
CA VAL A 415 -13.69 3.05 -12.94
C VAL A 415 -12.56 2.01 -12.94
N TRP A 416 -11.81 1.87 -11.83
CA TRP A 416 -10.70 0.94 -11.74
C TRP A 416 -11.14 -0.52 -11.92
N VAL A 417 -12.21 -0.94 -11.24
CA VAL A 417 -12.75 -2.29 -11.35
C VAL A 417 -13.33 -2.52 -12.76
N GLY A 418 -14.11 -1.57 -13.28
CA GLY A 418 -14.75 -1.70 -14.61
C GLY A 418 -13.78 -1.62 -15.78
N TRP A 419 -12.59 -1.03 -15.57
CA TRP A 419 -11.59 -0.91 -16.63
C TRP A 419 -10.49 -1.98 -16.51
N LEU A 420 -9.93 -2.21 -15.34
CA LEU A 420 -8.74 -3.06 -15.17
C LEU A 420 -9.06 -4.43 -14.57
N TRP A 421 -10.04 -4.54 -13.68
CA TRP A 421 -10.42 -5.85 -13.13
C TRP A 421 -11.29 -6.65 -14.08
N HIS A 422 -12.21 -5.98 -14.78
CA HIS A 422 -13.01 -6.57 -15.83
C HIS A 422 -12.12 -6.99 -17.00
N TRP A 423 -12.13 -8.30 -17.31
CA TRP A 423 -11.28 -8.82 -18.37
C TRP A 423 -11.73 -8.36 -19.75
N LYS A 424 -10.79 -7.90 -20.57
CA LYS A 424 -10.97 -7.51 -21.97
C LYS A 424 -9.75 -7.93 -22.75
N GLN A 425 -9.99 -8.57 -23.90
CA GLN A 425 -8.91 -8.86 -24.82
C GLN A 425 -8.58 -7.62 -25.65
N ASN A 426 -7.31 -7.30 -25.72
CA ASN A 426 -6.83 -6.21 -26.58
C ASN A 426 -6.82 -6.62 -28.05
N PRO A 427 -6.99 -5.69 -29.00
CA PRO A 427 -6.95 -5.99 -30.45
C PRO A 427 -5.63 -6.63 -30.92
N GLY A 428 -4.53 -6.43 -30.23
CA GLY A 428 -3.21 -7.02 -30.53
C GLY A 428 -2.89 -8.30 -29.75
N GLY A 429 -3.87 -8.89 -29.05
CA GLY A 429 -3.64 -9.93 -28.06
C GLY A 429 -3.16 -9.35 -26.73
N GLY A 430 -3.24 -10.17 -25.67
CA GLY A 430 -2.95 -9.74 -24.31
C GLY A 430 -4.16 -9.11 -23.60
N ASP A 431 -3.96 -8.80 -22.33
CA ASP A 431 -4.98 -8.29 -21.43
C ASP A 431 -4.38 -7.19 -20.51
N TYR A 432 -5.24 -6.58 -19.68
CA TYR A 432 -4.85 -5.56 -18.72
C TYR A 432 -5.02 -6.10 -17.29
N PRO A 433 -4.03 -6.80 -16.69
CA PRO A 433 -4.12 -7.23 -15.30
C PRO A 433 -4.19 -6.03 -14.35
N PRO A 434 -5.06 -6.06 -13.31
CA PRO A 434 -5.26 -4.97 -12.38
C PRO A 434 -4.09 -4.73 -11.44
#